data_92c2e34827c273a82ce52962b09b57c2
#
_entry.id   92c2e34827c273a82ce52962b09b57c2
#
_cell.length_a   1.000
_cell.length_b   1.000
_cell.length_c   1.000
_cell.angle_alpha   90.00
_cell.angle_beta   90.00
_cell.angle_gamma   90.00
#
_symmetry.space_group_name_H-M   'P 1'
#
loop_
_entity.id
_entity.type
_entity.pdbx_description
1 polymer ?
#
loop_
_entity_poly.entity_id
_entity_poly.type
_entity_poly.pdbx_seq_one_letter_code
_entity_poly.pdbx_strand_id
1 'polypeptide(L)'
;MKKHVQTDSEWQEEMSQKIIDEIQCELYLDMPFMKLALSALSPKVNEQLYSMATDGIYIYYNPIRLIDIFKKNGMYLNRAYLHSVLHCLFFHLWTKGERDEFLWNTACDIMVEYTIDAMEKKSTKRIL
;
A
#
# COMPACT_ATOMS: atom_id res chain seq x y z
N MET A 1 13.66 12.17 36.20
CA MET A 1 13.51 11.96 34.75
C MET A 1 12.03 12.08 34.39
N LYS A 2 11.68 13.04 33.53
CA LYS A 2 10.30 13.20 33.09
C LYS A 2 9.98 12.10 32.06
N LYS A 3 8.94 11.35 32.29
CA LYS A 3 8.42 10.43 31.27
C LYS A 3 7.81 11.25 30.13
N HIS A 4 8.22 10.96 28.93
CA HIS A 4 7.55 11.50 27.76
C HIS A 4 6.17 10.87 27.63
N VAL A 5 5.14 11.70 27.54
CA VAL A 5 3.77 11.23 27.31
C VAL A 5 3.52 11.29 25.81
N GLN A 6 3.26 10.14 25.22
CA GLN A 6 2.98 10.04 23.80
C GLN A 6 1.69 10.79 23.44
N THR A 7 1.77 11.66 22.44
CA THR A 7 0.59 12.34 21.91
C THR A 7 -0.20 11.38 21.01
N ASP A 8 -1.46 11.73 20.70
CA ASP A 8 -2.28 10.94 19.78
C ASP A 8 -1.61 10.84 18.40
N SER A 9 -1.01 11.93 17.94
CA SER A 9 -0.29 11.96 16.66
C SER A 9 0.91 11.01 16.67
N GLU A 10 1.70 11.03 17.74
CA GLU A 10 2.85 10.13 17.88
C GLU A 10 2.42 8.67 17.93
N TRP A 11 1.33 8.38 18.66
CA TRP A 11 0.78 7.03 18.74
C TRP A 11 0.31 6.54 17.37
N GLN A 12 -0.40 7.39 16.63
CA GLN A 12 -0.88 7.06 15.29
C GLN A 12 0.27 6.77 14.34
N GLU A 13 1.33 7.57 14.40
CA GLU A 13 2.51 7.39 13.56
C GLU A 13 3.25 6.09 13.89
N GLU A 14 3.44 5.81 15.17
CA GLU A 14 4.08 4.58 15.63
C GLU A 14 3.26 3.34 15.26
N MET A 15 1.95 3.39 15.48
CA MET A 15 1.06 2.29 15.13
C MET A 15 1.01 2.05 13.63
N SER A 16 0.96 3.14 12.83
CA SER A 16 0.97 3.06 11.38
C SER A 16 2.25 2.41 10.86
N GLN A 17 3.40 2.75 11.44
CA GLN A 17 4.68 2.14 11.04
C GLN A 17 4.68 0.63 11.33
N LYS A 18 4.14 0.21 12.47
CA LYS A 18 4.01 -1.22 12.80
C LYS A 18 3.11 -1.94 11.81
N ILE A 19 2.01 -1.32 11.41
CA ILE A 19 1.08 -1.89 10.42
C ILE A 19 1.77 -2.04 9.07
N ILE A 20 2.49 -1.03 8.62
CA ILE A 20 3.23 -1.07 7.36
C ILE A 20 4.30 -2.15 7.39
N ASP A 21 5.04 -2.27 8.50
CA ASP A 21 6.04 -3.32 8.68
C ASP A 21 5.41 -4.71 8.60
N GLU A 22 4.23 -4.89 9.19
CA GLU A 22 3.47 -6.14 9.14
C GLU A 22 3.03 -6.47 7.71
N ILE A 23 2.53 -5.47 6.96
CA ILE A 23 2.14 -5.63 5.55
C ILE A 23 3.35 -6.11 4.74
N GLN A 24 4.48 -5.44 4.87
CA GLN A 24 5.69 -5.79 4.14
C GLN A 24 6.17 -7.20 4.51
N CYS A 25 6.10 -7.55 5.79
CA CYS A 25 6.50 -8.86 6.27
C CYS A 25 5.62 -9.97 5.69
N GLU A 26 4.30 -9.82 5.73
CA GLU A 26 3.37 -10.82 5.19
C GLU A 26 3.55 -10.99 3.68
N LEU A 27 3.69 -9.90 2.95
CA LEU A 27 3.90 -9.94 1.50
C LEU A 27 5.24 -10.56 1.16
N TYR A 28 6.29 -10.21 1.91
CA TYR A 28 7.61 -10.78 1.70
C TYR A 28 7.64 -12.28 1.94
N LEU A 29 7.00 -12.76 3.00
CA LEU A 29 6.94 -14.19 3.30
C LEU A 29 6.17 -14.97 2.23
N ASP A 30 5.14 -14.38 1.66
CA ASP A 30 4.31 -14.99 0.61
C ASP A 30 4.97 -14.88 -0.77
N MET A 31 5.74 -13.81 -1.00
CA MET A 31 6.37 -13.51 -2.29
C MET A 31 7.84 -13.06 -2.09
N PRO A 32 8.73 -13.97 -1.66
CA PRO A 32 10.13 -13.57 -1.36
C PRO A 32 10.86 -12.96 -2.55
N PHE A 33 10.49 -13.34 -3.78
CA PHE A 33 11.10 -12.82 -5.01
C PHE A 33 10.81 -11.32 -5.22
N MET A 34 9.82 -10.76 -4.51
CA MET A 34 9.44 -9.34 -4.63
C MET A 34 10.02 -8.45 -3.52
N LYS A 35 10.93 -8.96 -2.71
CA LYS A 35 11.46 -8.23 -1.55
C LYS A 35 11.94 -6.81 -1.88
N LEU A 36 12.74 -6.67 -2.94
CA LEU A 36 13.29 -5.37 -3.33
C LEU A 36 12.18 -4.40 -3.75
N ALA A 37 11.23 -4.88 -4.53
CA ALA A 37 10.10 -4.06 -4.97
C ALA A 37 9.22 -3.63 -3.80
N LEU A 38 8.93 -4.57 -2.88
CA LEU A 38 8.08 -4.30 -1.72
C LEU A 38 8.70 -3.29 -0.75
N SER A 39 10.02 -3.20 -0.68
CA SER A 39 10.73 -2.29 0.21
C SER A 39 11.21 -1.00 -0.48
N ALA A 40 10.95 -0.84 -1.77
CA ALA A 40 11.47 0.28 -2.56
C ALA A 40 10.80 1.61 -2.25
N LEU A 41 9.54 1.60 -1.83
CA LEU A 41 8.76 2.82 -1.55
C LEU A 41 8.88 3.17 -0.07
N SER A 42 9.14 4.46 0.22
CA SER A 42 9.20 4.96 1.59
C SER A 42 7.82 5.43 2.03
N PRO A 43 7.36 5.04 3.23
CA PRO A 43 6.05 5.49 3.73
C PRO A 43 6.03 7.00 4.00
N LYS A 44 4.92 7.65 3.66
CA LYS A 44 4.71 9.08 3.93
C LYS A 44 3.24 9.36 4.22
N VAL A 45 2.99 10.19 5.23
CA VAL A 45 1.63 10.54 5.63
C VAL A 45 0.97 11.48 4.62
N ASN A 46 -0.28 11.19 4.28
CA ASN A 46 -1.16 12.09 3.54
C ASN A 46 -2.60 11.93 4.07
N GLU A 47 -3.02 12.88 4.89
CA GLU A 47 -4.32 12.84 5.57
C GLU A 47 -5.52 13.06 4.65
N GLN A 48 -5.28 13.41 3.38
CA GLN A 48 -6.33 13.61 2.39
C GLN A 48 -6.74 12.30 1.69
N LEU A 49 -5.96 11.23 1.87
CA LEU A 49 -6.22 9.96 1.20
C LEU A 49 -7.26 9.12 1.94
N TYR A 50 -8.07 8.41 1.16
CA TYR A 50 -8.96 7.37 1.68
C TYR A 50 -8.23 6.03 1.85
N SER A 51 -7.33 5.70 0.93
CA SER A 51 -6.56 4.46 0.93
C SER A 51 -5.09 4.79 0.68
N MET A 52 -4.33 3.90 0.08
CA MET A 52 -2.93 4.10 -0.24
C MET A 52 -2.76 4.60 -1.66
N ALA A 53 -1.69 5.39 -1.89
CA ALA A 53 -1.32 5.87 -3.22
C ALA A 53 0.20 5.97 -3.32
N THR A 54 0.73 6.02 -4.53
CA THR A 54 2.17 6.14 -4.75
C THR A 54 2.48 7.13 -5.88
N ASP A 55 3.61 7.80 -5.76
CA ASP A 55 4.19 8.62 -6.83
C ASP A 55 5.46 7.98 -7.45
N GLY A 56 5.76 6.76 -7.04
CA GLY A 56 6.95 6.04 -7.50
C GLY A 56 8.15 6.15 -6.57
N ILE A 57 8.10 7.04 -5.58
CA ILE A 57 9.15 7.24 -4.59
C ILE A 57 8.61 6.90 -3.19
N TYR A 58 7.45 7.44 -2.88
CA TYR A 58 6.78 7.23 -1.60
C TYR A 58 5.52 6.40 -1.78
N ILE A 59 5.13 5.72 -0.70
CA ILE A 59 3.79 5.17 -0.57
C ILE A 59 3.06 6.03 0.47
N TYR A 60 2.01 6.70 0.03
CA TYR A 60 1.24 7.62 0.87
C TYR A 60 0.11 6.88 1.56
N TYR A 61 -0.13 7.23 2.81
CA TYR A 61 -1.19 6.63 3.60
C TYR A 61 -1.77 7.66 4.57
N ASN A 62 -3.03 7.43 4.96
CA ASN A 62 -3.69 8.21 6.01
C ASN A 62 -3.67 7.37 7.30
N PRO A 63 -2.98 7.82 8.38
CA PRO A 63 -2.80 7.01 9.59
C PRO A 63 -4.12 6.54 10.22
N ILE A 64 -5.12 7.42 10.30
CA ILE A 64 -6.42 7.09 10.90
C ILE A 64 -7.11 6.02 10.07
N ARG A 65 -7.13 6.16 8.75
CA ARG A 65 -7.74 5.20 7.83
C ARG A 65 -7.00 3.86 7.85
N LEU A 66 -5.66 3.91 7.87
CA LEU A 66 -4.83 2.71 7.92
C LEU A 66 -5.13 1.87 9.15
N ILE A 67 -5.17 2.50 10.32
CA ILE A 67 -5.46 1.82 11.58
C ILE A 67 -6.86 1.24 11.58
N ASP A 68 -7.85 2.01 11.12
CA ASP A 68 -9.24 1.58 11.06
C ASP A 68 -9.43 0.37 10.14
N ILE A 69 -8.84 0.42 8.94
CA ILE A 69 -8.92 -0.68 7.98
C ILE A 69 -8.19 -1.92 8.51
N PHE A 70 -7.03 -1.74 9.14
CA PHE A 70 -6.27 -2.85 9.71
C PHE A 70 -7.09 -3.63 10.74
N LYS A 71 -7.84 -2.93 11.58
CA LYS A 71 -8.71 -3.56 12.58
C LYS A 71 -9.84 -4.36 11.96
N LYS A 72 -10.34 -3.91 10.81
CA LYS A 72 -11.50 -4.54 10.14
C LYS A 72 -11.09 -5.60 9.13
N ASN A 73 -10.05 -5.34 8.36
CA ASN A 73 -9.62 -6.22 7.28
C ASN A 73 -8.16 -5.95 6.88
N GLY A 74 -7.23 -6.57 7.59
CA GLY A 74 -5.80 -6.41 7.33
C GLY A 74 -5.38 -6.89 5.95
N MET A 75 -6.03 -7.91 5.38
CA MET A 75 -5.71 -8.42 4.04
C MET A 75 -5.99 -7.40 2.94
N TYR A 76 -6.97 -6.55 3.14
CA TYR A 76 -7.24 -5.45 2.21
C TYR A 76 -6.01 -4.53 2.09
N LEU A 77 -5.34 -4.24 3.20
CA LEU A 77 -4.14 -3.40 3.21
C LEU A 77 -2.98 -4.07 2.48
N ASN A 78 -2.81 -5.37 2.63
CA ASN A 78 -1.80 -6.12 1.88
C ASN A 78 -2.05 -5.96 0.38
N ARG A 79 -3.28 -6.11 -0.04
CA ARG A 79 -3.66 -5.97 -1.45
C ARG A 79 -3.46 -4.54 -1.94
N ALA A 80 -3.86 -3.53 -1.16
CA ALA A 80 -3.68 -2.13 -1.52
C ALA A 80 -2.20 -1.75 -1.64
N TYR A 81 -1.36 -2.25 -0.76
CA TYR A 81 0.08 -2.03 -0.83
C TYR A 81 0.68 -2.65 -2.09
N LEU A 82 0.37 -3.91 -2.35
CA LEU A 82 0.85 -4.60 -3.56
C LEU A 82 0.34 -3.92 -4.83
N HIS A 83 -0.91 -3.47 -4.82
CA HIS A 83 -1.50 -2.71 -5.94
C HIS A 83 -0.62 -1.50 -6.31
N SER A 84 -0.22 -0.72 -5.32
CA SER A 84 0.64 0.45 -5.52
C SER A 84 2.02 0.06 -6.04
N VAL A 85 2.61 -1.00 -5.50
CA VAL A 85 3.92 -1.50 -5.95
C VAL A 85 3.85 -1.97 -7.41
N LEU A 86 2.78 -2.67 -7.80
CA LEU A 86 2.62 -3.16 -9.17
C LEU A 86 2.46 -2.02 -10.18
N HIS A 87 1.79 -0.90 -9.83
CA HIS A 87 1.76 0.27 -10.69
C HIS A 87 3.18 0.75 -11.01
N CYS A 88 4.07 0.72 -10.03
CA CYS A 88 5.46 1.11 -10.23
C CYS A 88 6.20 0.10 -11.11
N LEU A 89 6.04 -1.20 -10.84
CA LEU A 89 6.70 -2.26 -11.62
C LEU A 89 6.27 -2.26 -13.09
N PHE A 90 5.01 -1.94 -13.37
CA PHE A 90 4.49 -1.87 -14.72
C PHE A 90 4.71 -0.51 -15.38
N PHE A 91 5.40 0.42 -14.72
CA PHE A 91 5.69 1.76 -15.21
C PHE A 91 4.44 2.59 -15.54
N HIS A 92 3.29 2.29 -14.94
CA HIS A 92 2.02 2.96 -15.22
C HIS A 92 2.07 4.47 -14.98
N LEU A 93 2.86 4.92 -13.99
CA LEU A 93 2.99 6.34 -13.64
C LEU A 93 3.73 7.13 -14.71
N TRP A 94 4.53 6.48 -15.55
CA TRP A 94 5.46 7.13 -16.49
C TRP A 94 5.14 6.87 -17.96
N THR A 95 4.20 5.99 -18.26
CA THR A 95 3.95 5.57 -19.66
C THR A 95 2.60 6.01 -20.20
N LYS A 96 1.87 6.87 -19.46
CA LYS A 96 0.56 7.36 -19.89
C LYS A 96 0.63 8.11 -21.24
N GLY A 97 1.64 8.98 -21.40
CA GLY A 97 1.74 9.82 -22.58
C GLY A 97 0.55 10.77 -22.69
N GLU A 98 -0.02 10.88 -23.90
CA GLU A 98 -1.16 11.73 -24.20
C GLU A 98 -2.51 11.03 -24.03
N ARG A 99 -2.53 9.82 -23.48
CA ARG A 99 -3.78 9.07 -23.27
C ARG A 99 -4.68 9.76 -22.24
N ASP A 100 -5.99 9.56 -22.36
CA ASP A 100 -6.95 10.08 -21.39
C ASP A 100 -6.62 9.56 -19.99
N GLU A 101 -6.53 10.48 -19.03
CA GLU A 101 -6.11 10.16 -17.66
C GLU A 101 -7.05 9.18 -16.98
N PHE A 102 -8.37 9.41 -17.08
CA PHE A 102 -9.35 8.52 -16.44
C PHE A 102 -9.31 7.12 -17.05
N LEU A 103 -9.30 7.03 -18.37
CA LEU A 103 -9.25 5.73 -19.06
C LEU A 103 -7.93 5.01 -18.79
N TRP A 104 -6.82 5.73 -18.77
CA TRP A 104 -5.51 5.15 -18.44
C TRP A 104 -5.47 4.59 -17.03
N ASN A 105 -5.89 5.39 -16.05
CA ASN A 105 -5.91 4.97 -14.65
C ASN A 105 -6.81 3.76 -14.44
N THR A 106 -7.99 3.76 -15.05
CA THR A 106 -8.93 2.63 -14.98
C THR A 106 -8.33 1.36 -15.59
N ALA A 107 -7.72 1.47 -16.75
CA ALA A 107 -7.09 0.32 -17.42
C ALA A 107 -5.93 -0.23 -16.59
N CYS A 108 -5.10 0.65 -16.00
CA CYS A 108 -3.98 0.25 -15.14
C CYS A 108 -4.47 -0.45 -13.89
N ASP A 109 -5.52 0.06 -13.26
CA ASP A 109 -6.11 -0.56 -12.06
C ASP A 109 -6.66 -1.95 -12.37
N ILE A 110 -7.36 -2.10 -13.50
CA ILE A 110 -7.87 -3.40 -13.94
C ILE A 110 -6.73 -4.39 -14.15
N MET A 111 -5.65 -3.95 -14.79
CA MET A 111 -4.49 -4.81 -15.04
C MET A 111 -3.81 -5.24 -13.74
N VAL A 112 -3.63 -4.31 -12.81
CA VAL A 112 -3.03 -4.60 -11.51
C VAL A 112 -3.89 -5.59 -10.73
N GLU A 113 -5.19 -5.34 -10.63
CA GLU A 113 -6.10 -6.22 -9.90
C GLU A 113 -6.17 -7.62 -10.52
N TYR A 114 -6.20 -7.70 -11.85
CA TYR A 114 -6.13 -8.97 -12.56
C TYR A 114 -4.85 -9.73 -12.22
N THR A 115 -3.72 -9.03 -12.20
CA THR A 115 -2.42 -9.62 -11.89
C THR A 115 -2.38 -10.17 -10.47
N ILE A 116 -2.88 -9.41 -9.50
CA ILE A 116 -2.94 -9.86 -8.10
C ILE A 116 -3.80 -11.12 -7.97
N ASP A 117 -4.97 -11.13 -8.61
CA ASP A 117 -5.84 -12.31 -8.60
C ASP A 117 -5.16 -13.52 -9.25
N ALA A 118 -4.45 -13.31 -10.36
CA ALA A 118 -3.76 -14.38 -11.08
C ALA A 118 -2.60 -14.98 -10.28
N MET A 119 -1.99 -14.23 -9.38
CA MET A 119 -0.91 -14.71 -8.51
C MET A 119 -1.41 -15.70 -7.45
N GLU A 120 -2.69 -15.66 -7.10
CA GLU A 120 -3.34 -16.58 -6.15
C GLU A 120 -2.65 -16.68 -4.79
N LYS A 121 -2.16 -15.55 -4.26
CA LYS A 121 -1.46 -15.50 -2.98
C LYS A 121 -2.42 -15.31 -1.80
N LYS A 122 -2.18 -16.03 -0.71
CA LYS A 122 -3.03 -15.98 0.49
C LYS A 122 -3.06 -14.60 1.13
N SER A 123 -1.92 -13.91 1.13
CA SER A 123 -1.77 -12.58 1.75
C SER A 123 -2.62 -11.50 1.08
N THR A 124 -3.02 -11.71 -0.17
CA THR A 124 -3.77 -10.72 -0.96
C THR A 124 -5.11 -11.26 -1.45
N LYS A 125 -5.60 -12.34 -0.85
CA LYS A 125 -6.89 -12.93 -1.24
C LYS A 125 -8.04 -11.98 -0.93
N ARG A 126 -8.97 -11.84 -1.87
CA ARG A 126 -10.19 -11.06 -1.62
C ARG A 126 -11.08 -11.81 -0.63
N ILE A 127 -11.64 -11.07 0.30
CA ILE A 127 -12.67 -11.57 1.21
C ILE A 127 -14.01 -11.20 0.58
N LEU A 128 -14.79 -12.23 0.28
CA LEU A 128 -16.13 -12.07 -0.28
C LEU A 128 -17.16 -11.83 0.83
#